data_d8aabb028babec95d923fe3d58af4ffc
#
_entry.id   d8aabb028babec95d923fe3d58af4ffc
#
_cell.length_a   1.000
_cell.length_b   1.000
_cell.length_c   1.000
_cell.angle_alpha   90.00
_cell.angle_beta   90.00
_cell.angle_gamma   90.00
#
_symmetry.space_group_name_H-M   'P 1'
#
loop_
_entity.id
_entity.type
_entity.pdbx_description
1 polymer ?
#
loop_
_entity_poly.entity_id
_entity_poly.type
_entity_poly.pdbx_seq_one_letter_code
_entity_poly.pdbx_strand_id
1 'polypeptide(L)'
;QLSIPEWKGIYERPMTIELPNGLWVSIADADVADWCLSRFKKNIQKQNTISTDMYDVVDVVTPGKTPWKAILIAETPGKLLDNNDMILNLNQDCTLDFSWVKPGKILREITLTTENAIECIDFCVEHNLQYILFDGGWYGHATTFRADASYVSVPIDLAKVIAYGKERGIGVWLYVNQHALQKHAKTLFPLYREWGIVG
;
A
#
# COMPACT_ATOMS: atom_id res chain seq x y z
N GLN A 1 -5.36 14.96 33.16
CA GLN A 1 -6.46 14.27 32.49
C GLN A 1 -6.56 14.82 31.09
N LEU A 2 -6.24 14.02 30.08
CA LEU A 2 -6.28 14.44 28.68
C LEU A 2 -7.74 14.38 28.20
N SER A 3 -8.29 15.53 27.78
CA SER A 3 -9.55 15.52 27.05
C SER A 3 -9.26 15.20 25.59
N ILE A 4 -9.84 14.12 25.06
CA ILE A 4 -9.89 13.91 23.61
C ILE A 4 -10.87 14.94 23.07
N PRO A 5 -10.45 15.86 22.23
CA PRO A 5 -11.32 16.88 21.68
C PRO A 5 -12.50 16.26 20.93
N GLU A 6 -13.45 17.04 20.52
CA GLU A 6 -14.63 16.59 19.77
C GLU A 6 -14.24 15.95 18.44
N TRP A 7 -13.81 14.71 18.52
CA TRP A 7 -13.50 13.93 17.34
C TRP A 7 -14.77 13.59 16.60
N LYS A 8 -14.79 13.99 15.36
CA LYS A 8 -15.80 13.56 14.40
C LYS A 8 -15.08 12.70 13.36
N GLY A 9 -15.28 11.38 13.40
CA GLY A 9 -14.79 10.53 12.36
C GLY A 9 -13.93 9.35 12.82
N ILE A 10 -13.26 8.79 11.85
CA ILE A 10 -12.41 7.60 11.92
C ILE A 10 -11.03 8.03 11.42
N TYR A 11 -9.98 7.51 12.06
CA TYR A 11 -8.60 7.87 11.78
C TYR A 11 -7.80 6.62 11.41
N GLU A 12 -7.00 6.75 10.37
CA GLU A 12 -6.10 5.69 9.91
C GLU A 12 -4.84 5.61 10.79
N ARG A 13 -4.03 4.60 10.55
CA ARG A 13 -2.75 4.37 11.20
C ARG A 13 -1.58 4.78 10.30
N PRO A 14 -0.47 5.24 10.84
CA PRO A 14 -0.27 5.60 12.24
C PRO A 14 -1.05 6.86 12.62
N MET A 15 -1.67 6.87 13.80
CA MET A 15 -2.38 8.04 14.29
C MET A 15 -1.44 8.89 15.14
N THR A 16 -1.22 10.13 14.71
CA THR A 16 -0.33 11.05 15.41
C THR A 16 -1.13 12.11 16.16
N ILE A 17 -0.80 12.34 17.41
CA ILE A 17 -1.50 13.24 18.34
C ILE A 17 -0.49 14.16 19.00
N GLU A 18 -0.75 15.45 19.02
CA GLU A 18 -0.07 16.41 19.89
C GLU A 18 -0.78 16.47 21.24
N LEU A 19 -0.02 16.32 22.32
CA LEU A 19 -0.54 16.42 23.67
C LEU A 19 -0.45 17.88 24.18
N PRO A 20 -1.31 18.27 25.14
CA PRO A 20 -1.30 19.63 25.69
C PRO A 20 0.04 20.06 26.35
N ASN A 21 0.88 19.13 26.71
CA ASN A 21 2.23 19.36 27.27
C ASN A 21 3.32 19.48 26.20
N GLY A 22 2.94 19.52 24.91
CA GLY A 22 3.87 19.62 23.78
C GLY A 22 4.51 18.31 23.33
N LEU A 23 4.23 17.18 24.00
CA LEU A 23 4.68 15.87 23.52
C LEU A 23 3.83 15.37 22.36
N TRP A 24 4.45 14.61 21.49
CA TRP A 24 3.81 13.95 20.36
C TRP A 24 3.71 12.45 20.59
N VAL A 25 2.57 11.87 20.25
CA VAL A 25 2.32 10.43 20.39
C VAL A 25 1.88 9.89 19.04
N SER A 26 2.47 8.77 18.64
CA SER A 26 2.00 8.00 17.48
C SER A 26 1.53 6.63 17.93
N ILE A 27 0.35 6.20 17.45
CA ILE A 27 -0.20 4.88 17.71
C ILE A 27 -0.21 4.12 16.39
N ALA A 28 0.50 3.01 16.35
CA ALA A 28 0.69 2.18 15.16
C ALA A 28 0.50 0.70 15.45
N ASP A 29 0.36 -0.09 14.38
CA ASP A 29 0.39 -1.55 14.45
C ASP A 29 1.70 -2.07 13.86
N ALA A 30 2.15 -3.22 14.33
CA ALA A 30 3.25 -3.97 13.74
C ALA A 30 2.92 -5.47 13.70
N ASP A 31 3.61 -6.22 12.84
CA ASP A 31 3.37 -7.65 12.61
C ASP A 31 1.91 -7.94 12.23
N VAL A 32 1.42 -7.24 11.21
CA VAL A 32 0.02 -7.27 10.76
C VAL A 32 -0.21 -8.37 9.71
N ALA A 33 0.62 -9.41 9.69
CA ALA A 33 0.43 -10.56 8.79
C ALA A 33 -0.85 -11.33 9.17
N ASP A 34 -1.60 -11.76 8.15
CA ASP A 34 -2.85 -12.52 8.29
C ASP A 34 -3.90 -11.87 9.21
N TRP A 35 -3.89 -10.54 9.27
CA TRP A 35 -4.80 -9.76 10.09
C TRP A 35 -5.50 -8.67 9.30
N CYS A 36 -6.76 -8.41 9.63
CA CYS A 36 -7.53 -7.35 9.02
C CYS A 36 -6.97 -5.96 9.37
N LEU A 37 -7.02 -5.04 8.41
CA LEU A 37 -6.69 -3.64 8.65
C LEU A 37 -7.59 -3.06 9.75
N SER A 38 -7.01 -2.31 10.67
CA SER A 38 -7.75 -1.61 11.72
C SER A 38 -7.57 -0.10 11.62
N ARG A 39 -8.48 0.64 12.21
CA ARG A 39 -8.53 2.09 12.28
C ARG A 39 -8.93 2.53 13.68
N PHE A 40 -8.89 3.81 13.98
CA PHE A 40 -9.21 4.34 15.29
C PHE A 40 -10.48 5.18 15.26
N LYS A 41 -11.29 5.06 16.31
CA LYS A 41 -12.45 5.90 16.55
C LYS A 41 -12.53 6.31 18.02
N LYS A 42 -13.22 7.43 18.30
CA LYS A 42 -13.54 7.83 19.66
C LYS A 42 -14.43 6.77 20.30
N ASN A 43 -14.11 6.36 21.52
CA ASN A 43 -15.02 5.52 22.30
C ASN A 43 -16.18 6.37 22.81
N ILE A 44 -17.41 6.02 22.44
CA ILE A 44 -18.62 6.77 22.83
C ILE A 44 -19.08 6.45 24.26
N GLN A 45 -18.66 5.32 24.82
CA GLN A 45 -19.05 4.86 26.15
C GLN A 45 -18.04 5.27 27.22
N LYS A 46 -16.76 5.43 26.85
CA LYS A 46 -15.69 5.76 27.77
C LYS A 46 -15.06 7.09 27.38
N GLN A 47 -15.07 8.03 28.32
CA GLN A 47 -14.43 9.33 28.13
C GLN A 47 -12.91 9.19 27.97
N ASN A 48 -12.27 10.04 27.18
CA ASN A 48 -10.83 10.06 26.92
C ASN A 48 -10.25 8.70 26.44
N THR A 49 -11.04 7.94 25.69
CA THR A 49 -10.67 6.61 25.21
C THR A 49 -10.80 6.53 23.70
N ILE A 50 -9.80 5.91 23.08
CA ILE A 50 -9.76 5.55 21.66
C ILE A 50 -10.05 4.06 21.55
N SER A 51 -10.90 3.68 20.63
CA SER A 51 -11.20 2.29 20.29
C SER A 51 -10.64 1.93 18.93
N THR A 52 -10.14 0.72 18.81
CA THR A 52 -9.85 0.11 17.51
C THR A 52 -11.17 -0.27 16.83
N ASP A 53 -11.27 0.00 15.56
CA ASP A 53 -12.36 -0.40 14.68
C ASP A 53 -11.76 -1.22 13.54
N MET A 54 -12.28 -2.41 13.29
CA MET A 54 -11.77 -3.32 12.27
C MET A 54 -12.50 -3.07 10.95
N TYR A 55 -11.78 -3.17 9.83
CA TYR A 55 -12.40 -3.05 8.50
C TYR A 55 -13.23 -4.28 8.13
N ASP A 56 -12.85 -5.44 8.66
CA ASP A 56 -13.52 -6.70 8.40
C ASP A 56 -13.34 -7.63 9.61
N VAL A 57 -13.91 -8.83 9.56
CA VAL A 57 -13.76 -9.86 10.57
C VAL A 57 -12.38 -10.53 10.48
N VAL A 58 -11.94 -11.06 11.60
CA VAL A 58 -10.75 -11.89 11.69
C VAL A 58 -11.08 -13.17 12.43
N ASP A 59 -10.82 -14.30 11.80
CA ASP A 59 -10.94 -15.61 12.42
C ASP A 59 -9.66 -15.93 13.17
N VAL A 60 -9.74 -16.10 14.47
CA VAL A 60 -8.59 -16.39 15.33
C VAL A 60 -8.74 -17.76 15.98
N VAL A 61 -7.75 -18.60 15.77
CA VAL A 61 -7.63 -19.86 16.50
C VAL A 61 -6.92 -19.60 17.82
N THR A 62 -7.54 -19.97 18.93
CA THR A 62 -6.97 -19.81 20.27
C THR A 62 -6.23 -21.07 20.74
N PRO A 63 -5.08 -20.94 21.39
CA PRO A 63 -4.37 -19.70 21.72
C PRO A 63 -3.74 -19.06 20.47
N GLY A 64 -3.89 -17.72 20.31
CA GLY A 64 -3.40 -16.97 19.16
C GLY A 64 -2.80 -15.62 19.58
N LYS A 65 -2.12 -14.96 18.65
CA LYS A 65 -1.53 -13.62 18.83
C LYS A 65 -2.30 -12.61 18.01
N THR A 66 -2.42 -11.41 18.52
CA THR A 66 -2.86 -10.24 17.76
C THR A 66 -1.63 -9.47 17.28
N PRO A 67 -1.75 -8.60 16.26
CA PRO A 67 -0.72 -7.64 15.94
C PRO A 67 -0.31 -6.79 17.15
N TRP A 68 0.93 -6.34 17.16
CA TRP A 68 1.41 -5.41 18.16
C TRP A 68 0.69 -4.06 18.05
N LYS A 69 0.40 -3.46 19.18
CA LYS A 69 0.01 -2.04 19.27
C LYS A 69 1.20 -1.27 19.83
N ALA A 70 1.88 -0.53 18.96
CA ALA A 70 3.03 0.28 19.35
C ALA A 70 2.58 1.71 19.66
N ILE A 71 3.08 2.26 20.77
CA ILE A 71 2.87 3.65 21.16
C ILE A 71 4.24 4.31 21.22
N LEU A 72 4.50 5.23 20.30
CA LEU A 72 5.71 6.02 20.24
C LEU A 72 5.45 7.39 20.87
N ILE A 73 6.37 7.89 21.67
CA ILE A 73 6.26 9.19 22.31
C ILE A 73 7.56 9.97 22.02
N ALA A 74 7.41 11.22 21.57
CA ALA A 74 8.55 12.07 21.26
C ALA A 74 8.24 13.54 21.54
N GLU A 75 9.30 14.35 21.61
CA GLU A 75 9.20 15.80 21.83
C GLU A 75 8.79 16.56 20.55
N THR A 76 9.01 15.96 19.39
CA THR A 76 8.66 16.55 18.09
C THR A 76 8.10 15.49 17.15
N PRO A 77 7.27 15.85 16.16
CA PRO A 77 6.75 14.88 15.18
C PRO A 77 7.89 14.24 14.34
N GLY A 78 8.98 14.95 14.08
CA GLY A 78 10.15 14.39 13.38
C GLY A 78 10.80 13.25 14.16
N LYS A 79 10.94 13.39 15.48
CA LYS A 79 11.49 12.32 16.34
C LYS A 79 10.60 11.05 16.37
N LEU A 80 9.31 11.14 16.07
CA LEU A 80 8.48 9.95 15.90
C LEU A 80 8.90 9.14 14.68
N LEU A 81 9.30 9.80 13.59
CA LEU A 81 9.81 9.16 12.37
C LEU A 81 11.18 8.53 12.62
N ASP A 82 12.06 9.20 13.37
CA ASP A 82 13.39 8.67 13.73
C ASP A 82 13.29 7.37 14.56
N ASN A 83 12.20 7.20 15.32
CA ASN A 83 11.94 6.01 16.12
C ASN A 83 11.20 4.88 15.38
N ASN A 84 11.08 4.96 14.05
CA ASN A 84 10.34 3.98 13.26
C ASN A 84 10.94 2.56 13.33
N ASP A 85 12.19 2.43 13.67
CA ASP A 85 12.85 1.13 13.90
C ASP A 85 12.15 0.28 14.95
N MET A 86 11.47 0.89 15.92
CA MET A 86 10.64 0.15 16.87
C MET A 86 9.55 -0.66 16.16
N ILE A 87 8.88 -0.05 15.18
CA ILE A 87 7.83 -0.73 14.40
C ILE A 87 8.45 -1.85 13.55
N LEU A 88 9.58 -1.59 12.91
CA LEU A 88 10.27 -2.56 12.07
C LEU A 88 10.72 -3.77 12.88
N ASN A 89 11.32 -3.55 14.05
CA ASN A 89 11.85 -4.61 14.92
C ASN A 89 10.77 -5.47 15.60
N LEU A 90 9.51 -5.04 15.60
CA LEU A 90 8.38 -5.84 16.09
C LEU A 90 7.84 -6.82 15.03
N ASN A 91 8.28 -6.71 13.77
CA ASN A 91 7.93 -7.65 12.73
C ASN A 91 8.89 -8.84 12.73
N GLN A 92 8.43 -9.95 12.20
CA GLN A 92 9.28 -11.11 11.98
C GLN A 92 10.30 -10.84 10.87
N ASP A 93 11.48 -11.45 10.98
CA ASP A 93 12.49 -11.36 9.93
C ASP A 93 11.97 -11.93 8.62
N CYS A 94 12.18 -11.21 7.53
CA CYS A 94 11.84 -11.69 6.19
C CYS A 94 12.86 -12.75 5.77
N THR A 95 12.39 -13.97 5.57
CA THR A 95 13.19 -15.10 5.10
C THR A 95 13.17 -15.29 3.59
N LEU A 96 12.40 -14.47 2.87
CA LEU A 96 12.29 -14.54 1.41
C LEU A 96 13.47 -13.82 0.75
N ASP A 97 13.87 -14.31 -0.42
CA ASP A 97 14.79 -13.56 -1.29
C ASP A 97 14.04 -12.35 -1.89
N PHE A 98 14.46 -11.17 -1.53
CA PHE A 98 13.96 -9.91 -2.05
C PHE A 98 15.00 -9.09 -2.82
N SER A 99 16.11 -9.73 -3.24
CA SER A 99 17.18 -9.09 -4.02
C SER A 99 16.69 -8.48 -5.34
N TRP A 100 15.56 -8.99 -5.86
CA TRP A 100 14.90 -8.49 -7.06
C TRP A 100 14.11 -7.20 -6.85
N VAL A 101 13.76 -6.86 -5.59
CA VAL A 101 13.02 -5.63 -5.26
C VAL A 101 13.96 -4.44 -5.36
N LYS A 102 13.65 -3.51 -6.26
CA LYS A 102 14.44 -2.29 -6.48
C LYS A 102 13.59 -1.08 -6.19
N PRO A 103 13.87 -0.34 -5.11
CA PRO A 103 13.20 0.92 -4.82
C PRO A 103 13.38 1.92 -5.95
N GLY A 104 12.37 2.77 -6.18
CA GLY A 104 12.46 3.78 -7.22
C GLY A 104 11.24 4.70 -7.22
N LYS A 105 11.31 5.74 -8.04
CA LYS A 105 10.21 6.67 -8.28
C LYS A 105 9.36 6.17 -9.42
N ILE A 106 8.06 6.34 -9.30
CA ILE A 106 7.07 5.85 -10.27
C ILE A 106 6.23 7.00 -10.80
N LEU A 107 6.00 7.03 -12.11
CA LEU A 107 5.05 7.92 -12.76
C LEU A 107 3.77 7.15 -13.07
N ARG A 108 2.64 7.69 -12.62
CA ARG A 108 1.34 7.07 -12.85
C ARG A 108 0.78 7.46 -14.22
N GLU A 109 0.56 6.50 -15.09
CA GLU A 109 -0.07 6.63 -16.39
C GLU A 109 -1.57 6.33 -16.25
N ILE A 110 -2.43 7.28 -16.61
CA ILE A 110 -3.88 7.23 -16.40
C ILE A 110 -4.70 7.37 -17.70
N THR A 111 -4.06 7.69 -18.82
CA THR A 111 -4.74 7.84 -20.11
C THR A 111 -5.02 6.49 -20.76
N LEU A 112 -4.26 5.46 -20.37
CA LEU A 112 -4.38 4.09 -20.83
C LEU A 112 -4.24 3.95 -22.34
N THR A 113 -3.25 4.65 -22.91
CA THR A 113 -2.90 4.58 -24.34
C THR A 113 -1.43 4.23 -24.53
N THR A 114 -1.10 3.61 -25.66
CA THR A 114 0.27 3.23 -26.00
C THR A 114 1.15 4.46 -26.18
N GLU A 115 0.62 5.48 -26.86
CA GLU A 115 1.34 6.72 -27.18
C GLU A 115 1.76 7.45 -25.90
N ASN A 116 0.82 7.69 -25.00
CA ASN A 116 1.11 8.40 -23.76
C ASN A 116 2.00 7.58 -22.82
N ALA A 117 1.88 6.26 -22.83
CA ALA A 117 2.79 5.40 -22.05
C ALA A 117 4.25 5.52 -22.53
N ILE A 118 4.46 5.65 -23.85
CA ILE A 118 5.80 5.91 -24.43
C ILE A 118 6.31 7.28 -24.00
N GLU A 119 5.48 8.32 -24.06
CA GLU A 119 5.83 9.66 -23.58
C GLU A 119 6.16 9.66 -22.08
N CYS A 120 5.40 8.93 -21.27
CA CYS A 120 5.70 8.74 -19.85
C CYS A 120 7.05 8.04 -19.62
N ILE A 121 7.41 7.05 -20.42
CA ILE A 121 8.71 6.38 -20.34
C ILE A 121 9.84 7.37 -20.68
N ASP A 122 9.70 8.15 -21.76
CA ASP A 122 10.69 9.15 -22.13
C ASP A 122 10.87 10.21 -21.04
N PHE A 123 9.77 10.69 -20.47
CA PHE A 123 9.77 11.56 -19.29
C PHE A 123 10.51 10.93 -18.10
N CYS A 124 10.25 9.65 -17.81
CA CYS A 124 10.94 8.94 -16.74
C CYS A 124 12.46 8.89 -16.96
N VAL A 125 12.91 8.66 -18.18
CA VAL A 125 14.33 8.69 -18.52
C VAL A 125 14.94 10.09 -18.29
N GLU A 126 14.28 11.13 -18.78
CA GLU A 126 14.75 12.52 -18.66
C GLU A 126 14.86 12.97 -17.19
N HIS A 127 13.91 12.54 -16.35
CA HIS A 127 13.79 12.98 -14.96
C HIS A 127 14.27 11.96 -13.92
N ASN A 128 14.97 10.91 -14.36
CA ASN A 128 15.54 9.87 -13.48
C ASN A 128 14.47 9.21 -12.57
N LEU A 129 13.32 8.84 -13.16
CA LEU A 129 12.35 7.94 -12.56
C LEU A 129 12.62 6.52 -13.06
N GLN A 130 12.21 5.51 -12.29
CA GLN A 130 12.53 4.11 -12.58
C GLN A 130 11.36 3.34 -13.15
N TYR A 131 10.14 3.83 -12.96
CA TYR A 131 8.94 3.06 -13.27
C TYR A 131 7.83 3.93 -13.83
N ILE A 132 6.97 3.30 -14.66
CA ILE A 132 5.61 3.78 -14.94
C ILE A 132 4.60 2.79 -14.34
N LEU A 133 3.42 3.27 -13.95
CA LEU A 133 2.31 2.47 -13.43
C LEU A 133 1.06 2.72 -14.26
N PHE A 134 0.52 1.69 -14.87
CA PHE A 134 -0.85 1.72 -15.35
C PHE A 134 -1.81 1.56 -14.17
N ASP A 135 -2.58 2.61 -13.89
CA ASP A 135 -3.59 2.60 -12.84
C ASP A 135 -4.85 1.82 -13.27
N GLY A 136 -5.82 1.72 -12.38
CA GLY A 136 -7.05 0.96 -12.64
C GLY A 136 -7.74 1.32 -13.96
N GLY A 137 -8.38 0.32 -14.58
CA GLY A 137 -9.08 0.50 -15.86
C GLY A 137 -8.41 -0.16 -17.06
N TRP A 138 -7.13 -0.52 -17.02
CA TRP A 138 -6.45 -1.18 -18.14
C TRP A 138 -7.07 -2.55 -18.50
N TYR A 139 -7.71 -3.21 -17.53
CA TYR A 139 -8.48 -4.46 -17.72
C TYR A 139 -10.00 -4.26 -17.55
N GLY A 140 -10.50 -3.02 -17.71
CA GLY A 140 -11.91 -2.66 -17.57
C GLY A 140 -12.26 -2.18 -16.15
N HIS A 141 -13.51 -2.38 -15.74
CA HIS A 141 -14.00 -1.93 -14.44
C HIS A 141 -13.36 -2.75 -13.29
N ALA A 142 -12.29 -2.24 -12.72
CA ALA A 142 -11.47 -2.91 -11.72
C ALA A 142 -12.23 -3.36 -10.45
N THR A 143 -13.28 -2.64 -10.06
CA THR A 143 -14.03 -2.87 -8.81
C THR A 143 -15.22 -3.84 -8.95
N THR A 144 -15.43 -4.45 -10.10
CA THR A 144 -16.52 -5.39 -10.32
C THR A 144 -16.09 -6.83 -10.08
N PHE A 145 -17.03 -7.68 -9.64
CA PHE A 145 -16.78 -9.12 -9.52
C PHE A 145 -16.48 -9.83 -10.85
N ARG A 146 -16.75 -9.17 -11.98
CA ARG A 146 -16.46 -9.67 -13.33
C ARG A 146 -15.10 -9.23 -13.83
N ALA A 147 -14.38 -8.40 -13.08
CA ALA A 147 -13.06 -7.92 -13.44
C ALA A 147 -12.10 -9.11 -13.67
N ASP A 148 -11.46 -9.12 -14.82
CA ASP A 148 -10.47 -10.11 -15.22
C ASP A 148 -9.21 -9.40 -15.70
N ALA A 149 -8.18 -9.45 -14.87
CA ALA A 149 -6.91 -8.78 -15.14
C ALA A 149 -5.92 -9.68 -15.93
N SER A 150 -6.41 -10.77 -16.54
CA SER A 150 -5.59 -11.63 -17.40
C SER A 150 -5.44 -11.12 -18.83
N TYR A 151 -6.14 -10.04 -19.19
CA TYR A 151 -6.05 -9.43 -20.52
C TYR A 151 -6.21 -7.90 -20.45
N VAL A 152 -5.69 -7.23 -21.46
CA VAL A 152 -5.83 -5.77 -21.63
C VAL A 152 -7.13 -5.49 -22.38
N SER A 153 -8.02 -4.68 -21.80
CA SER A 153 -9.34 -4.36 -22.39
C SER A 153 -9.42 -2.97 -23.04
N VAL A 154 -8.34 -2.23 -23.02
CA VAL A 154 -8.20 -0.87 -23.56
C VAL A 154 -7.17 -0.84 -24.69
N PRO A 155 -7.11 0.20 -25.53
CA PRO A 155 -6.22 0.25 -26.69
C PRO A 155 -4.75 0.49 -26.35
N ILE A 156 -4.20 -0.32 -25.43
CA ILE A 156 -2.78 -0.34 -25.08
C ILE A 156 -2.13 -1.57 -25.71
N ASP A 157 -1.09 -1.35 -26.51
CA ASP A 157 -0.12 -2.40 -26.84
C ASP A 157 0.87 -2.56 -25.69
N LEU A 158 0.46 -3.34 -24.69
CA LEU A 158 1.26 -3.51 -23.46
C LEU A 158 2.62 -4.16 -23.77
N ALA A 159 2.69 -5.09 -24.73
CA ALA A 159 3.95 -5.72 -25.11
C ALA A 159 4.94 -4.73 -25.68
N LYS A 160 4.46 -3.81 -26.54
CA LYS A 160 5.28 -2.72 -27.12
C LYS A 160 5.76 -1.78 -26.02
N VAL A 161 4.90 -1.39 -25.09
CA VAL A 161 5.25 -0.49 -23.97
C VAL A 161 6.31 -1.13 -23.06
N ILE A 162 6.15 -2.40 -22.72
CA ILE A 162 7.11 -3.13 -21.88
C ILE A 162 8.47 -3.24 -22.58
N ALA A 163 8.49 -3.59 -23.88
CA ALA A 163 9.72 -3.67 -24.64
C ALA A 163 10.44 -2.31 -24.70
N TYR A 164 9.70 -1.24 -24.99
CA TYR A 164 10.23 0.12 -25.05
C TYR A 164 10.81 0.58 -23.70
N GLY A 165 10.09 0.32 -22.60
CA GLY A 165 10.57 0.61 -21.24
C GLY A 165 11.84 -0.17 -20.90
N LYS A 166 11.85 -1.47 -21.19
CA LYS A 166 13.01 -2.34 -20.95
C LYS A 166 14.29 -1.85 -21.64
N GLU A 167 14.19 -1.44 -22.90
CA GLU A 167 15.32 -0.87 -23.66
C GLU A 167 15.88 0.40 -23.01
N ARG A 168 15.06 1.14 -22.26
CA ARG A 168 15.43 2.40 -21.59
C ARG A 168 15.66 2.27 -20.09
N GLY A 169 15.58 1.05 -19.55
CA GLY A 169 15.75 0.80 -18.12
C GLY A 169 14.57 1.24 -17.26
N ILE A 170 13.38 1.46 -17.86
CA ILE A 170 12.15 1.82 -17.15
C ILE A 170 11.25 0.59 -17.00
N GLY A 171 10.93 0.26 -15.77
CA GLY A 171 10.03 -0.85 -15.47
C GLY A 171 8.55 -0.47 -15.57
N VAL A 172 7.71 -1.46 -15.92
CA VAL A 172 6.25 -1.27 -16.02
C VAL A 172 5.57 -1.98 -14.85
N TRP A 173 4.70 -1.25 -14.17
CA TRP A 173 3.84 -1.74 -13.08
C TRP A 173 2.38 -1.75 -13.50
N LEU A 174 1.61 -2.68 -12.92
CA LEU A 174 0.17 -2.79 -13.15
C LEU A 174 -0.59 -2.70 -11.82
N TYR A 175 -1.55 -1.81 -11.73
CA TYR A 175 -2.53 -1.84 -10.64
C TYR A 175 -3.55 -2.95 -10.89
N VAL A 176 -3.73 -3.80 -9.90
CA VAL A 176 -4.77 -4.84 -9.91
C VAL A 176 -5.60 -4.75 -8.63
N ASN A 177 -6.91 -4.60 -8.80
CA ASN A 177 -7.82 -4.54 -7.66
C ASN A 177 -7.94 -5.90 -6.96
N GLN A 178 -8.15 -5.86 -5.65
CA GLN A 178 -8.32 -7.04 -4.80
C GLN A 178 -9.31 -8.07 -5.36
N HIS A 179 -10.44 -7.64 -5.94
CA HIS A 179 -11.45 -8.56 -6.48
C HIS A 179 -10.93 -9.44 -7.62
N ALA A 180 -10.17 -8.85 -8.55
CA ALA A 180 -9.55 -9.60 -9.63
C ALA A 180 -8.41 -10.50 -9.09
N LEU A 181 -7.62 -9.98 -8.15
CA LEU A 181 -6.49 -10.70 -7.59
C LEU A 181 -6.94 -11.93 -6.78
N GLN A 182 -7.94 -11.82 -5.92
CA GLN A 182 -8.46 -12.94 -5.13
C GLN A 182 -8.89 -14.13 -6.00
N LYS A 183 -9.51 -13.84 -7.14
CA LYS A 183 -9.99 -14.92 -8.05
C LYS A 183 -8.86 -15.62 -8.80
N HIS A 184 -7.86 -14.85 -9.21
CA HIS A 184 -6.94 -15.27 -10.25
C HIS A 184 -5.45 -15.15 -9.88
N ALA A 185 -5.11 -14.90 -8.60
CA ALA A 185 -3.71 -14.68 -8.16
C ALA A 185 -2.73 -15.75 -8.67
N LYS A 186 -3.12 -17.03 -8.61
CA LYS A 186 -2.28 -18.14 -9.06
C LYS A 186 -1.99 -18.14 -10.57
N THR A 187 -2.84 -17.50 -11.34
CA THR A 187 -2.71 -17.36 -12.80
C THR A 187 -2.05 -16.04 -13.18
N LEU A 188 -2.40 -14.94 -12.48
CA LEU A 188 -1.95 -13.61 -12.83
C LEU A 188 -0.46 -13.40 -12.57
N PHE A 189 0.08 -13.87 -11.45
CA PHE A 189 1.50 -13.68 -11.16
C PHE A 189 2.43 -14.34 -12.19
N PRO A 190 2.23 -15.62 -12.58
CA PRO A 190 3.00 -16.23 -13.67
C PRO A 190 2.84 -15.45 -14.99
N LEU A 191 1.63 -15.04 -15.35
CA LEU A 191 1.32 -14.30 -16.56
C LEU A 191 2.06 -12.95 -16.62
N TYR A 192 2.02 -12.17 -15.53
CA TYR A 192 2.70 -10.86 -15.46
C TYR A 192 4.22 -11.01 -15.52
N ARG A 193 4.75 -12.08 -14.94
CA ARG A 193 6.17 -12.40 -15.08
C ARG A 193 6.53 -12.72 -16.53
N GLU A 194 5.69 -13.49 -17.24
CA GLU A 194 5.87 -13.78 -18.67
C GLU A 194 5.80 -12.49 -19.51
N TRP A 195 4.89 -11.57 -19.20
CA TRP A 195 4.81 -10.28 -19.87
C TRP A 195 6.03 -9.39 -19.60
N GLY A 196 6.75 -9.61 -18.52
CA GLY A 196 7.88 -8.78 -18.11
C GLY A 196 7.49 -7.59 -17.23
N ILE A 197 6.34 -7.69 -16.55
CA ILE A 197 5.92 -6.73 -15.52
C ILE A 197 6.85 -6.86 -14.32
N VAL A 198 7.22 -5.74 -13.71
CA VAL A 198 8.19 -5.68 -12.60
C VAL A 198 7.56 -5.34 -11.25
N GLY A 199 6.29 -4.99 -11.21
CA GLY A 199 5.58 -4.72 -9.97
C GLY A 199 4.09 -4.50 -10.16
#